data_2300faa2370b5338082a7dc9e3719046
#
_entry.id   2300faa2370b5338082a7dc9e3719046
#
_cell.length_a   1.000
_cell.length_b   1.000
_cell.length_c   1.000
_cell.angle_alpha   90.00
_cell.angle_beta   90.00
_cell.angle_gamma   90.00
#
_symmetry.space_group_name_H-M   'P 1'
#
loop_
_entity.id
_entity.type
_entity.pdbx_description
1 polymer ?
#
loop_
_entity_poly.entity_id
_entity_poly.type
_entity_poly.pdbx_seq_one_letter_code
_entity_poly.pdbx_strand_id
1 'polypeptide(L)'
;MRPERFLDCFASALPLGTPVKNPISYGILLTVFGYMLFTAHDSAVKLLVVTIPVWQVLFLRSCAILAGCFVYEGPSLVRKVARSPVVKPMIIRSMLLLIAWISYYSAAKYLQLAEVTTLYYAAPIVGTILATIVLREKVTVARWTAVGVGFCGVVIASNPVGLSISWPVYLALQAAVLWATGMVLLRKTALHEKSHIQMAVSNIMLILMTGTMAILHWKTPTGYELILLCTTGIFAGIGQLALFEGMRQAPVSVLAPFEYTSLVWAFGLGYLIWGDVPKINTFIGAILILSAGLIIIFSERRRRRTAAA
;
A
#
# COMPACT_ATOMS: atom_id res chain seq x y z
N MET A 1 -5.80 -11.45 30.25
CA MET A 1 -5.72 -10.05 29.75
C MET A 1 -6.88 -9.82 28.79
N ARG A 2 -7.75 -8.83 29.04
CA ARG A 2 -8.89 -8.56 28.13
C ARG A 2 -8.36 -8.01 26.81
N PRO A 3 -8.76 -8.53 25.65
CA PRO A 3 -8.29 -8.09 24.35
C PRO A 3 -8.60 -6.61 24.05
N GLU A 4 -9.58 -6.05 24.74
CA GLU A 4 -9.95 -4.63 24.66
C GLU A 4 -8.80 -3.66 24.99
N ARG A 5 -7.95 -3.96 25.99
CA ARG A 5 -6.83 -3.07 26.37
C ARG A 5 -5.72 -2.97 25.32
N PHE A 6 -5.50 -4.01 24.53
CA PHE A 6 -4.47 -3.98 23.49
C PHE A 6 -4.93 -3.12 22.31
N LEU A 7 -6.20 -3.19 21.95
CA LEU A 7 -6.82 -2.39 20.89
C LEU A 7 -7.02 -0.93 21.33
N ASP A 8 -7.36 -0.69 22.60
CA ASP A 8 -7.45 0.67 23.15
C ASP A 8 -6.09 1.37 23.22
N CYS A 9 -5.02 0.65 23.55
CA CYS A 9 -3.66 1.17 23.49
C CYS A 9 -3.24 1.51 22.06
N PHE A 10 -3.70 0.72 21.08
CA PHE A 10 -3.42 0.94 19.65
C PHE A 10 -4.31 2.05 19.06
N ALA A 11 -5.58 2.10 19.44
CA ALA A 11 -6.52 3.16 19.04
C ALA A 11 -6.15 4.51 19.69
N SER A 12 -5.59 4.51 20.89
CA SER A 12 -5.10 5.72 21.55
C SER A 12 -3.75 6.21 21.01
N ALA A 13 -2.93 5.29 20.48
CA ALA A 13 -1.66 5.63 19.82
C ALA A 13 -1.86 6.23 18.41
N LEU A 14 -2.96 5.88 17.74
CA LEU A 14 -3.40 6.52 16.50
C LEU A 14 -4.64 7.37 16.83
N PRO A 15 -4.60 8.71 16.83
CA PRO A 15 -5.73 9.57 17.15
C PRO A 15 -6.80 9.49 16.05
N LEU A 16 -7.47 8.34 15.99
CA LEU A 16 -8.56 8.04 15.06
C LEU A 16 -9.78 8.88 15.45
N GLY A 17 -10.02 9.95 14.71
CA GLY A 17 -11.22 10.79 14.90
C GLY A 17 -11.02 12.10 15.67
N THR A 18 -9.83 12.43 16.17
CA THR A 18 -9.55 13.74 16.74
C THR A 18 -9.18 14.76 15.64
N PRO A 19 -9.56 16.07 15.78
CA PRO A 19 -9.15 17.09 14.82
C PRO A 19 -7.63 17.28 14.89
N VAL A 20 -6.92 16.77 13.87
CA VAL A 20 -5.46 16.86 13.78
C VAL A 20 -5.07 18.28 13.37
N LYS A 21 -4.19 18.95 14.15
CA LYS A 21 -3.67 20.30 13.85
C LYS A 21 -3.10 20.42 12.43
N ASN A 22 -2.57 19.32 11.85
CA ASN A 22 -1.94 19.27 10.53
C ASN A 22 -2.33 18.01 9.75
N PRO A 23 -3.53 17.93 9.14
CA PRO A 23 -4.03 16.72 8.51
C PRO A 23 -3.13 16.20 7.38
N ILE A 24 -2.57 17.08 6.53
CA ILE A 24 -1.67 16.65 5.44
C ILE A 24 -0.37 16.02 6.00
N SER A 25 0.27 16.63 7.00
CA SER A 25 1.50 16.04 7.57
C SER A 25 1.23 14.72 8.27
N TYR A 26 0.07 14.60 8.92
CA TYR A 26 -0.38 13.37 9.54
C TYR A 26 -0.68 12.29 8.48
N GLY A 27 -1.34 12.66 7.38
CA GLY A 27 -1.57 11.77 6.24
C GLY A 27 -0.27 11.25 5.61
N ILE A 28 0.76 12.12 5.46
CA ILE A 28 2.08 11.72 5.00
C ILE A 28 2.72 10.71 5.96
N LEU A 29 2.72 11.00 7.28
CA LEU A 29 3.29 10.12 8.29
C LEU A 29 2.63 8.74 8.26
N LEU A 30 1.29 8.68 8.22
CA LEU A 30 0.53 7.44 8.13
C LEU A 30 0.85 6.66 6.86
N THR A 31 1.01 7.35 5.74
CA THR A 31 1.31 6.73 4.45
C THR A 31 2.72 6.12 4.45
N VAL A 32 3.74 6.85 4.93
CA VAL A 32 5.12 6.34 5.05
C VAL A 32 5.18 5.14 6.01
N PHE A 33 4.49 5.23 7.15
CA PHE A 33 4.39 4.13 8.11
C PHE A 33 3.66 2.92 7.51
N GLY A 34 2.58 3.15 6.76
CA GLY A 34 1.84 2.11 6.06
C GLY A 34 2.71 1.36 5.05
N TYR A 35 3.48 2.08 4.23
CA TYR A 35 4.40 1.47 3.25
C TYR A 35 5.58 0.75 3.93
N MET A 36 6.08 1.24 5.07
CA MET A 36 7.05 0.51 5.88
C MET A 36 6.51 -0.86 6.31
N LEU A 37 5.28 -0.89 6.86
CA LEU A 37 4.64 -2.13 7.29
C LEU A 37 4.31 -3.07 6.13
N PHE A 38 3.91 -2.53 4.97
CA PHE A 38 3.71 -3.35 3.77
C PHE A 38 5.02 -3.97 3.30
N THR A 39 6.13 -3.23 3.34
CA THR A 39 7.44 -3.79 2.98
C THR A 39 7.87 -4.89 3.95
N ALA A 40 7.64 -4.71 5.25
CA ALA A 40 7.89 -5.75 6.25
C ALA A 40 6.99 -6.99 6.03
N HIS A 41 5.71 -6.76 5.72
CA HIS A 41 4.79 -7.81 5.31
C HIS A 41 5.31 -8.56 4.08
N ASP A 42 5.72 -7.85 3.02
CA ASP A 42 6.22 -8.45 1.78
C ASP A 42 7.50 -9.27 2.01
N SER A 43 8.37 -8.82 2.93
CA SER A 43 9.53 -9.57 3.37
C SER A 43 9.15 -10.89 4.04
N ALA A 44 8.16 -10.89 4.92
CA ALA A 44 7.65 -12.11 5.56
C ALA A 44 6.95 -13.03 4.54
N VAL A 45 6.19 -12.47 3.59
CA VAL A 45 5.59 -13.23 2.48
C VAL A 45 6.66 -13.88 1.62
N LYS A 46 7.77 -13.18 1.31
CA LYS A 46 8.90 -13.74 0.53
C LYS A 46 9.49 -14.99 1.20
N LEU A 47 9.54 -15.03 2.53
CA LEU A 47 9.98 -16.21 3.27
C LEU A 47 8.93 -17.35 3.22
N LEU A 48 7.64 -17.01 3.26
CA LEU A 48 6.54 -17.98 3.27
C LEU A 48 6.30 -18.65 1.92
N VAL A 49 6.37 -17.91 0.80
CA VAL A 49 5.98 -18.44 -0.52
C VAL A 49 6.92 -19.50 -1.07
N VAL A 50 8.03 -19.74 -0.42
CA VAL A 50 8.93 -20.87 -0.71
C VAL A 50 8.25 -22.20 -0.39
N THR A 51 7.45 -22.24 0.66
CA THR A 51 6.82 -23.46 1.18
C THR A 51 5.30 -23.43 1.16
N ILE A 52 4.69 -22.29 1.38
CA ILE A 52 3.24 -22.08 1.45
C ILE A 52 2.74 -21.44 0.15
N PRO A 53 1.65 -21.95 -0.48
CA PRO A 53 1.05 -21.32 -1.65
C PRO A 53 0.61 -19.88 -1.37
N VAL A 54 0.89 -18.97 -2.29
CA VAL A 54 0.56 -17.54 -2.15
C VAL A 54 -0.93 -17.30 -1.88
N TRP A 55 -1.82 -18.11 -2.46
CA TRP A 55 -3.26 -18.05 -2.24
C TRP A 55 -3.64 -18.28 -0.77
N GLN A 56 -2.97 -19.23 -0.11
CA GLN A 56 -3.17 -19.52 1.30
C GLN A 56 -2.67 -18.39 2.20
N VAL A 57 -1.52 -17.78 1.87
CA VAL A 57 -0.99 -16.61 2.59
C VAL A 57 -1.97 -15.44 2.49
N LEU A 58 -2.45 -15.11 1.29
CA LEU A 58 -3.42 -14.03 1.05
C LEU A 58 -4.76 -14.28 1.74
N PHE A 59 -5.25 -15.53 1.71
CA PHE A 59 -6.48 -15.94 2.39
C PHE A 59 -6.37 -15.75 3.91
N LEU A 60 -5.36 -16.35 4.54
CA LEU A 60 -5.18 -16.29 6.00
C LEU A 60 -4.92 -14.87 6.49
N ARG A 61 -4.10 -14.09 5.78
CA ARG A 61 -3.90 -12.68 6.05
C ARG A 61 -5.22 -11.92 6.05
N SER A 62 -6.04 -12.12 5.02
CA SER A 62 -7.31 -11.42 4.87
C SER A 62 -8.32 -11.84 5.95
N CYS A 63 -8.32 -13.12 6.36
CA CYS A 63 -9.10 -13.60 7.49
C CYS A 63 -8.68 -12.90 8.80
N ALA A 64 -7.37 -12.77 9.05
CA ALA A 64 -6.86 -12.11 10.24
C ALA A 64 -7.26 -10.61 10.28
N ILE A 65 -7.15 -9.91 9.15
CA ILE A 65 -7.55 -8.49 9.04
C ILE A 65 -9.05 -8.33 9.26
N LEU A 66 -9.86 -9.20 8.63
CA LEU A 66 -11.32 -9.16 8.79
C LEU A 66 -11.73 -9.46 10.24
N ALA A 67 -11.08 -10.43 10.90
CA ALA A 67 -11.29 -10.71 12.32
C ALA A 67 -10.96 -9.48 13.18
N GLY A 68 -9.86 -8.77 12.90
CA GLY A 68 -9.53 -7.51 13.56
C GLY A 68 -10.60 -6.44 13.39
N CYS A 69 -11.11 -6.26 12.16
CA CYS A 69 -12.22 -5.35 11.90
C CYS A 69 -13.49 -5.74 12.66
N PHE A 70 -13.76 -7.05 12.77
CA PHE A 70 -14.92 -7.56 13.49
C PHE A 70 -14.78 -7.37 15.02
N VAL A 71 -13.60 -7.60 15.59
CA VAL A 71 -13.32 -7.34 16.99
C VAL A 71 -13.48 -5.86 17.34
N TYR A 72 -13.05 -4.95 16.43
CA TYR A 72 -13.17 -3.50 16.63
C TYR A 72 -14.61 -3.00 16.52
N GLU A 73 -15.38 -3.43 15.52
CA GLU A 73 -16.72 -2.89 15.20
C GLU A 73 -17.86 -3.76 15.76
N GLY A 74 -17.56 -5.00 16.13
CA GLY A 74 -18.54 -5.98 16.59
C GLY A 74 -19.52 -6.45 15.50
N PRO A 75 -20.65 -7.06 15.86
CA PRO A 75 -21.66 -7.58 14.91
C PRO A 75 -22.27 -6.51 14.00
N SER A 76 -22.14 -5.24 14.37
CA SER A 76 -22.64 -4.11 13.59
C SER A 76 -21.88 -3.94 12.26
N LEU A 77 -20.66 -4.49 12.15
CA LEU A 77 -19.82 -4.44 10.93
C LEU A 77 -20.58 -4.94 9.69
N VAL A 78 -21.24 -6.10 9.78
CA VAL A 78 -21.98 -6.69 8.65
C VAL A 78 -23.07 -5.74 8.16
N ARG A 79 -23.85 -5.16 9.08
CA ARG A 79 -24.90 -4.20 8.74
C ARG A 79 -24.33 -2.90 8.15
N LYS A 80 -23.21 -2.41 8.68
CA LYS A 80 -22.55 -1.20 8.17
C LYS A 80 -21.97 -1.41 6.78
N VAL A 81 -21.33 -2.55 6.52
CA VAL A 81 -20.85 -2.93 5.20
C VAL A 81 -22.00 -3.00 4.19
N ALA A 82 -23.09 -3.69 4.53
CA ALA A 82 -24.24 -3.86 3.63
C ALA A 82 -24.98 -2.55 3.33
N ARG A 83 -24.98 -1.61 4.28
CA ARG A 83 -25.66 -0.31 4.16
C ARG A 83 -24.75 0.84 3.68
N SER A 84 -23.47 0.58 3.44
CA SER A 84 -22.54 1.62 3.01
C SER A 84 -22.94 2.19 1.64
N PRO A 85 -23.09 3.52 1.50
CA PRO A 85 -23.44 4.16 0.23
C PRO A 85 -22.36 3.99 -0.84
N VAL A 86 -21.13 3.66 -0.43
CA VAL A 86 -19.97 3.49 -1.31
C VAL A 86 -19.51 2.03 -1.46
N VAL A 87 -20.38 1.06 -1.12
CA VAL A 87 -20.02 -0.37 -1.21
C VAL A 87 -19.64 -0.79 -2.63
N LYS A 88 -20.38 -0.32 -3.66
CA LYS A 88 -20.09 -0.65 -5.06
C LYS A 88 -18.68 -0.20 -5.49
N PRO A 89 -18.27 1.08 -5.34
CA PRO A 89 -16.90 1.49 -5.66
C PRO A 89 -15.84 0.79 -4.79
N MET A 90 -16.14 0.39 -3.55
CA MET A 90 -15.21 -0.40 -2.73
C MET A 90 -15.00 -1.82 -3.31
N ILE A 91 -16.06 -2.47 -3.79
CA ILE A 91 -15.97 -3.78 -4.47
C ILE A 91 -15.17 -3.64 -5.77
N ILE A 92 -15.50 -2.65 -6.61
CA ILE A 92 -14.77 -2.38 -7.86
C ILE A 92 -13.28 -2.18 -7.58
N ARG A 93 -12.94 -1.38 -6.57
CA ARG A 93 -11.55 -1.17 -6.15
C ARG A 93 -10.86 -2.50 -5.77
N SER A 94 -11.54 -3.34 -5.00
CA SER A 94 -10.96 -4.63 -4.56
C SER A 94 -10.70 -5.56 -5.74
N MET A 95 -11.57 -5.56 -6.75
CA MET A 95 -11.37 -6.31 -8.00
C MET A 95 -10.20 -5.75 -8.82
N LEU A 96 -10.10 -4.42 -8.95
CA LEU A 96 -8.99 -3.79 -9.66
C LEU A 96 -7.64 -4.14 -9.01
N LEU A 97 -7.58 -4.12 -7.67
CA LEU A 97 -6.37 -4.48 -6.93
C LEU A 97 -6.00 -5.96 -7.09
N LEU A 98 -6.98 -6.87 -7.11
CA LEU A 98 -6.70 -8.27 -7.38
C LEU A 98 -6.13 -8.47 -8.79
N ILE A 99 -6.76 -7.88 -9.80
CA ILE A 99 -6.27 -7.95 -11.19
C ILE A 99 -4.86 -7.33 -11.28
N ALA A 100 -4.61 -6.22 -10.58
CA ALA A 100 -3.28 -5.61 -10.50
C ALA A 100 -2.24 -6.59 -9.96
N TRP A 101 -2.54 -7.30 -8.87
CA TRP A 101 -1.64 -8.28 -8.28
C TRP A 101 -1.40 -9.49 -9.19
N ILE A 102 -2.46 -10.02 -9.81
CA ILE A 102 -2.33 -11.12 -10.78
C ILE A 102 -1.43 -10.67 -11.95
N SER A 103 -1.65 -9.46 -12.48
CA SER A 103 -0.84 -8.91 -13.57
C SER A 103 0.63 -8.72 -13.16
N TYR A 104 0.87 -8.16 -11.96
CA TYR A 104 2.21 -7.97 -11.41
C TYR A 104 2.97 -9.29 -11.25
N TYR A 105 2.35 -10.27 -10.57
CA TYR A 105 2.98 -11.58 -10.34
C TYR A 105 3.16 -12.37 -11.64
N SER A 106 2.25 -12.21 -12.61
CA SER A 106 2.41 -12.81 -13.93
C SER A 106 3.58 -12.19 -14.70
N ALA A 107 3.74 -10.87 -14.65
CA ALA A 107 4.90 -10.18 -15.24
C ALA A 107 6.23 -10.62 -14.59
N ALA A 108 6.23 -10.74 -13.26
CA ALA A 108 7.41 -11.11 -12.48
C ALA A 108 7.96 -12.53 -12.77
N LYS A 109 7.17 -13.37 -13.45
CA LYS A 109 7.67 -14.69 -13.93
C LYS A 109 8.60 -14.57 -15.13
N TYR A 110 8.52 -13.50 -15.90
CA TYR A 110 9.23 -13.35 -17.17
C TYR A 110 10.21 -12.16 -17.20
N LEU A 111 10.03 -11.20 -16.31
CA LEU A 111 10.90 -10.03 -16.17
C LEU A 111 11.77 -10.16 -14.91
N GLN A 112 12.94 -9.53 -14.96
CA GLN A 112 13.75 -9.39 -13.75
C GLN A 112 13.00 -8.56 -12.69
N LEU A 113 13.23 -8.84 -11.41
CA LEU A 113 12.55 -8.14 -10.33
C LEU A 113 12.74 -6.62 -10.40
N ALA A 114 13.94 -6.17 -10.77
CA ALA A 114 14.24 -4.74 -10.97
C ALA A 114 13.40 -4.11 -12.08
N GLU A 115 13.19 -4.84 -13.19
CA GLU A 115 12.39 -4.35 -14.32
C GLU A 115 10.91 -4.24 -13.95
N VAL A 116 10.34 -5.30 -13.38
CA VAL A 116 8.92 -5.31 -12.99
C VAL A 116 8.62 -4.26 -11.94
N THR A 117 9.53 -4.10 -10.97
CA THR A 117 9.38 -3.09 -9.90
C THR A 117 9.46 -1.67 -10.46
N THR A 118 10.42 -1.40 -11.37
CA THR A 118 10.53 -0.09 -12.01
C THR A 118 9.28 0.27 -12.81
N LEU A 119 8.74 -0.67 -13.56
CA LEU A 119 7.50 -0.47 -14.32
C LEU A 119 6.30 -0.24 -13.39
N TYR A 120 6.19 -1.03 -12.32
CA TYR A 120 5.13 -0.88 -11.34
C TYR A 120 5.18 0.48 -10.63
N TYR A 121 6.37 1.01 -10.34
CA TYR A 121 6.52 2.33 -9.74
C TYR A 121 6.21 3.51 -10.69
N ALA A 122 5.69 3.24 -11.90
CA ALA A 122 4.95 4.24 -12.66
C ALA A 122 3.60 4.60 -12.00
N ALA A 123 3.10 3.79 -11.05
CA ALA A 123 1.82 4.00 -10.37
C ALA A 123 1.67 5.38 -9.71
N PRO A 124 2.64 5.97 -8.99
CA PRO A 124 2.53 7.32 -8.45
C PRO A 124 2.36 8.42 -9.52
N ILE A 125 2.97 8.23 -10.70
CA ILE A 125 2.79 9.15 -11.83
C ILE A 125 1.34 9.07 -12.32
N VAL A 126 0.87 7.85 -12.61
CA VAL A 126 -0.51 7.58 -13.04
C VAL A 126 -1.51 8.05 -11.98
N GLY A 127 -1.24 7.79 -10.70
CA GLY A 127 -2.08 8.24 -9.58
C GLY A 127 -2.21 9.76 -9.51
N THR A 128 -1.12 10.49 -9.75
CA THR A 128 -1.12 11.96 -9.79
C THR A 128 -1.92 12.49 -10.97
N ILE A 129 -1.79 11.86 -12.16
CA ILE A 129 -2.58 12.19 -13.34
C ILE A 129 -4.07 11.93 -13.07
N LEU A 130 -4.41 10.74 -12.58
CA LEU A 130 -5.79 10.37 -12.28
C LEU A 130 -6.40 11.25 -11.16
N ALA A 131 -5.62 11.63 -10.15
CA ALA A 131 -6.07 12.57 -9.12
C ALA A 131 -6.46 13.92 -9.71
N THR A 132 -5.71 14.41 -10.71
CA THR A 132 -6.04 15.66 -11.41
C THR A 132 -7.33 15.52 -12.21
N ILE A 133 -7.53 14.42 -12.93
CA ILE A 133 -8.67 14.22 -13.84
C ILE A 133 -9.93 13.82 -13.05
N VAL A 134 -9.83 12.79 -12.19
CA VAL A 134 -10.98 12.14 -11.53
C VAL A 134 -11.38 12.87 -10.25
N LEU A 135 -10.41 13.27 -9.44
CA LEU A 135 -10.66 13.96 -8.16
C LEU A 135 -10.62 15.48 -8.30
N ARG A 136 -10.24 16.00 -9.49
CA ARG A 136 -10.05 17.43 -9.76
C ARG A 136 -9.11 18.10 -8.76
N GLU A 137 -8.09 17.38 -8.31
CA GLU A 137 -7.06 17.93 -7.43
C GLU A 137 -6.19 18.95 -8.18
N LYS A 138 -5.94 20.11 -7.55
CA LYS A 138 -5.00 21.10 -8.07
C LYS A 138 -3.56 20.64 -7.74
N VAL A 139 -2.90 20.04 -8.71
CA VAL A 139 -1.53 19.54 -8.56
C VAL A 139 -0.54 20.67 -8.83
N THR A 140 0.31 20.96 -7.85
CA THR A 140 1.34 22.00 -7.94
C THR A 140 2.57 21.48 -8.70
N VAL A 141 3.38 22.40 -9.25
CA VAL A 141 4.65 22.06 -9.88
C VAL A 141 5.54 21.25 -8.93
N ALA A 142 5.59 21.61 -7.63
CA ALA A 142 6.36 20.86 -6.63
C ALA A 142 5.92 19.40 -6.49
N ARG A 143 4.63 19.08 -6.66
CA ARG A 143 4.14 17.69 -6.62
C ARG A 143 4.56 16.93 -7.87
N TRP A 144 4.51 17.57 -9.05
CA TRP A 144 5.01 16.99 -10.29
C TRP A 144 6.52 16.73 -10.26
N THR A 145 7.29 17.71 -9.76
CA THR A 145 8.75 17.52 -9.60
C THR A 145 9.08 16.42 -8.60
N ALA A 146 8.36 16.32 -7.50
CA ALA A 146 8.55 15.24 -6.52
C ALA A 146 8.29 13.86 -7.13
N VAL A 147 7.19 13.71 -7.88
CA VAL A 147 6.89 12.45 -8.59
C VAL A 147 7.99 12.11 -9.59
N GLY A 148 8.43 13.08 -10.39
CA GLY A 148 9.50 12.89 -11.37
C GLY A 148 10.85 12.52 -10.72
N VAL A 149 11.28 13.26 -9.70
CA VAL A 149 12.54 12.99 -8.97
C VAL A 149 12.49 11.63 -8.28
N GLY A 150 11.35 11.28 -7.64
CA GLY A 150 11.17 9.98 -7.00
C GLY A 150 11.24 8.83 -8.01
N PHE A 151 10.60 8.98 -9.17
CA PHE A 151 10.66 7.98 -10.24
C PHE A 151 12.09 7.83 -10.81
N CYS A 152 12.81 8.92 -11.04
CA CYS A 152 14.24 8.85 -11.41
C CYS A 152 15.05 8.09 -10.36
N GLY A 153 14.78 8.33 -9.07
CA GLY A 153 15.40 7.58 -7.98
C GLY A 153 15.13 6.07 -8.07
N VAL A 154 13.89 5.67 -8.38
CA VAL A 154 13.52 4.26 -8.58
C VAL A 154 14.26 3.66 -9.77
N VAL A 155 14.30 4.34 -10.91
CA VAL A 155 15.00 3.86 -12.12
C VAL A 155 16.50 3.65 -11.84
N ILE A 156 17.14 4.59 -11.16
CA ILE A 156 18.57 4.49 -10.81
C ILE A 156 18.81 3.34 -9.82
N ALA A 157 17.99 3.22 -8.77
CA ALA A 157 18.13 2.19 -7.76
C ALA A 157 17.90 0.78 -8.31
N SER A 158 16.88 0.63 -9.14
CA SER A 158 16.51 -0.67 -9.75
C SER A 158 17.44 -1.07 -10.88
N ASN A 159 18.09 -0.10 -11.54
CA ASN A 159 19.01 -0.31 -12.67
C ASN A 159 18.49 -1.34 -13.69
N PRO A 160 17.31 -1.12 -14.30
CA PRO A 160 16.73 -2.06 -15.25
C PRO A 160 17.56 -2.09 -16.53
N VAL A 161 18.12 -3.25 -16.88
CA VAL A 161 18.95 -3.44 -18.08
C VAL A 161 18.21 -4.36 -19.05
N GLY A 162 18.12 -3.95 -20.32
CA GLY A 162 17.58 -4.83 -21.37
C GLY A 162 16.06 -4.82 -21.54
N LEU A 163 15.36 -3.79 -21.05
CA LEU A 163 13.91 -3.65 -21.21
C LEU A 163 13.53 -3.63 -22.71
N SER A 164 12.97 -4.73 -23.20
CA SER A 164 12.35 -4.83 -24.53
C SER A 164 10.83 -4.75 -24.40
N ILE A 165 10.17 -4.12 -25.36
CA ILE A 165 8.69 -4.08 -25.40
C ILE A 165 8.18 -5.51 -25.64
N SER A 166 7.57 -6.07 -24.59
CA SER A 166 7.07 -7.45 -24.56
C SER A 166 5.78 -7.53 -23.74
N TRP A 167 4.99 -8.58 -23.92
CA TRP A 167 3.73 -8.71 -23.21
C TRP A 167 3.83 -8.65 -21.67
N PRO A 168 4.91 -9.14 -21.00
CA PRO A 168 5.06 -8.97 -19.56
C PRO A 168 5.24 -7.50 -19.13
N VAL A 169 5.86 -6.66 -19.99
CA VAL A 169 5.97 -5.21 -19.75
C VAL A 169 4.58 -4.57 -19.71
N TYR A 170 3.67 -4.95 -20.63
CA TYR A 170 2.29 -4.46 -20.59
C TYR A 170 1.55 -4.90 -19.33
N LEU A 171 1.76 -6.13 -18.84
CA LEU A 171 1.17 -6.59 -17.60
C LEU A 171 1.67 -5.80 -16.38
N ALA A 172 2.96 -5.49 -16.32
CA ALA A 172 3.52 -4.67 -15.23
C ALA A 172 2.97 -3.24 -15.24
N LEU A 173 2.88 -2.62 -16.42
CA LEU A 173 2.26 -1.29 -16.57
C LEU A 173 0.75 -1.32 -16.28
N GLN A 174 0.04 -2.36 -16.70
CA GLN A 174 -1.37 -2.56 -16.34
C GLN A 174 -1.54 -2.64 -14.83
N ALA A 175 -0.68 -3.39 -14.14
CA ALA A 175 -0.69 -3.47 -12.68
C ALA A 175 -0.52 -2.08 -12.04
N ALA A 176 0.41 -1.26 -12.53
CA ALA A 176 0.61 0.12 -12.07
C ALA A 176 -0.65 0.99 -12.25
N VAL A 177 -1.28 0.92 -13.43
CA VAL A 177 -2.50 1.69 -13.74
C VAL A 177 -3.67 1.25 -12.85
N LEU A 178 -3.87 -0.07 -12.68
CA LEU A 178 -4.94 -0.61 -11.86
C LEU A 178 -4.74 -0.28 -10.38
N TRP A 179 -3.50 -0.38 -9.89
CA TRP A 179 -3.16 0.04 -8.52
C TRP A 179 -3.44 1.53 -8.31
N ALA A 180 -2.94 2.40 -9.18
CA ALA A 180 -3.18 3.84 -9.12
C ALA A 180 -4.67 4.18 -9.15
N THR A 181 -5.45 3.53 -10.02
CA THR A 181 -6.91 3.67 -10.08
C THR A 181 -7.55 3.25 -8.75
N GLY A 182 -7.07 2.14 -8.18
CA GLY A 182 -7.50 1.67 -6.86
C GLY A 182 -7.23 2.70 -5.75
N MET A 183 -6.08 3.38 -5.77
CA MET A 183 -5.75 4.43 -4.78
C MET A 183 -6.62 5.68 -4.94
N VAL A 184 -6.92 6.08 -6.17
CA VAL A 184 -7.85 7.19 -6.45
C VAL A 184 -9.27 6.86 -5.97
N LEU A 185 -9.76 5.63 -6.21
CA LEU A 185 -11.05 5.17 -5.69
C LEU A 185 -11.03 5.08 -4.16
N LEU A 186 -9.92 4.64 -3.56
CA LEU A 186 -9.76 4.65 -2.11
C LEU A 186 -9.93 6.06 -1.54
N ARG A 187 -9.26 7.06 -2.12
CA ARG A 187 -9.41 8.46 -1.68
C ARG A 187 -10.86 8.92 -1.77
N LYS A 188 -11.53 8.63 -2.89
CA LYS A 188 -12.93 9.01 -3.11
C LYS A 188 -13.85 8.37 -2.07
N THR A 189 -13.68 7.09 -1.76
CA THR A 189 -14.51 6.36 -0.79
C THR A 189 -14.14 6.69 0.66
N ALA A 190 -12.86 6.98 0.93
CA ALA A 190 -12.36 7.31 2.26
C ALA A 190 -12.96 8.60 2.84
N LEU A 191 -13.45 9.49 1.99
CA LEU A 191 -14.15 10.71 2.43
C LEU A 191 -15.59 10.43 2.91
N HIS A 192 -16.16 9.28 2.55
CA HIS A 192 -17.56 8.94 2.82
C HIS A 192 -17.73 7.75 3.75
N GLU A 193 -16.65 6.96 3.96
CA GLU A 193 -16.72 5.75 4.76
C GLU A 193 -15.48 5.58 5.63
N LYS A 194 -15.65 4.96 6.81
CA LYS A 194 -14.58 4.69 7.75
C LYS A 194 -13.61 3.63 7.21
N SER A 195 -12.33 3.76 7.57
CA SER A 195 -11.25 2.89 7.07
C SER A 195 -11.48 1.41 7.37
N HIS A 196 -11.92 1.06 8.58
CA HIS A 196 -12.17 -0.35 8.95
C HIS A 196 -13.33 -0.98 8.16
N ILE A 197 -14.35 -0.22 7.74
CA ILE A 197 -15.44 -0.72 6.87
C ILE A 197 -14.90 -0.98 5.47
N GLN A 198 -14.09 -0.08 4.94
CA GLN A 198 -13.42 -0.27 3.65
C GLN A 198 -12.45 -1.46 3.66
N MET A 199 -11.71 -1.65 4.77
CA MET A 199 -10.85 -2.81 5.00
C MET A 199 -11.66 -4.10 5.00
N ALA A 200 -12.80 -4.12 5.70
CA ALA A 200 -13.68 -5.29 5.75
C ALA A 200 -14.15 -5.69 4.35
N VAL A 201 -14.66 -4.75 3.54
CA VAL A 201 -15.08 -5.02 2.16
C VAL A 201 -13.95 -5.60 1.33
N SER A 202 -12.76 -4.99 1.41
CA SER A 202 -11.60 -5.44 0.62
C SER A 202 -11.16 -6.85 1.01
N ASN A 203 -11.11 -7.15 2.30
CA ASN A 203 -10.67 -8.45 2.77
C ASN A 203 -11.73 -9.53 2.58
N ILE A 204 -13.05 -9.21 2.65
CA ILE A 204 -14.12 -10.13 2.24
C ILE A 204 -13.94 -10.52 0.77
N MET A 205 -13.74 -9.55 -0.12
CA MET A 205 -13.51 -9.84 -1.54
C MET A 205 -12.28 -10.72 -1.76
N LEU A 206 -11.17 -10.43 -1.07
CA LEU A 206 -9.96 -11.25 -1.15
C LEU A 206 -10.19 -12.68 -0.64
N ILE A 207 -10.88 -12.86 0.48
CA ILE A 207 -11.24 -14.18 1.02
C ILE A 207 -12.06 -14.97 -0.01
N LEU A 208 -13.07 -14.36 -0.61
CA LEU A 208 -13.92 -15.02 -1.61
C LEU A 208 -13.13 -15.43 -2.86
N MET A 209 -12.19 -14.59 -3.29
CA MET A 209 -11.43 -14.84 -4.53
C MET A 209 -10.25 -15.79 -4.33
N THR A 210 -9.59 -15.75 -3.15
CA THR A 210 -8.44 -16.60 -2.88
C THR A 210 -8.81 -17.89 -2.16
N GLY A 211 -9.99 -17.95 -1.52
CA GLY A 211 -10.41 -19.05 -0.65
C GLY A 211 -10.47 -20.40 -1.36
N THR A 212 -11.08 -20.45 -2.54
CA THR A 212 -11.17 -21.72 -3.32
C THR A 212 -9.79 -22.27 -3.64
N MET A 213 -8.88 -21.41 -4.14
CA MET A 213 -7.50 -21.83 -4.46
C MET A 213 -6.70 -22.18 -3.20
N ALA A 214 -6.93 -21.47 -2.10
CA ALA A 214 -6.29 -21.74 -0.82
C ALA A 214 -6.72 -23.12 -0.28
N ILE A 215 -8.01 -23.48 -0.39
CA ILE A 215 -8.52 -24.77 0.07
C ILE A 215 -8.02 -25.91 -0.82
N LEU A 216 -8.06 -25.74 -2.14
CA LEU A 216 -7.63 -26.78 -3.10
C LEU A 216 -6.12 -27.10 -3.01
N HIS A 217 -5.30 -26.12 -2.65
CA HIS A 217 -3.85 -26.27 -2.57
C HIS A 217 -3.34 -26.09 -1.13
N TRP A 218 -4.16 -26.47 -0.15
CA TRP A 218 -3.83 -26.30 1.26
C TRP A 218 -2.57 -27.06 1.66
N LYS A 219 -1.64 -26.37 2.31
CA LYS A 219 -0.51 -26.96 3.01
C LYS A 219 -0.59 -26.62 4.49
N THR A 220 -0.47 -27.62 5.36
CA THR A 220 -0.46 -27.39 6.80
C THR A 220 0.79 -26.63 7.21
N PRO A 221 0.69 -25.42 7.78
CA PRO A 221 1.84 -24.64 8.18
C PRO A 221 2.60 -25.30 9.36
N THR A 222 3.91 -25.19 9.35
CA THR A 222 4.76 -25.49 10.52
C THR A 222 4.60 -24.40 11.58
N GLY A 223 5.09 -24.62 12.81
CA GLY A 223 5.04 -23.63 13.88
C GLY A 223 5.74 -22.30 13.51
N TYR A 224 6.86 -22.35 12.81
CA TYR A 224 7.57 -21.17 12.30
C TYR A 224 6.74 -20.42 11.24
N GLU A 225 6.19 -21.14 10.27
CA GLU A 225 5.35 -20.56 9.23
C GLU A 225 4.07 -19.95 9.80
N LEU A 226 3.52 -20.54 10.87
CA LEU A 226 2.36 -19.97 11.56
C LEU A 226 2.69 -18.61 12.19
N ILE A 227 3.86 -18.47 12.83
CA ILE A 227 4.33 -17.17 13.36
C ILE A 227 4.46 -16.14 12.23
N LEU A 228 5.08 -16.52 11.10
CA LEU A 228 5.19 -15.63 9.94
C LEU A 228 3.81 -15.25 9.38
N LEU A 229 2.87 -16.20 9.28
CA LEU A 229 1.50 -15.92 8.83
C LEU A 229 0.77 -14.94 9.76
N CYS A 230 0.90 -15.09 11.07
CA CYS A 230 0.37 -14.12 12.03
C CYS A 230 1.01 -12.74 11.85
N THR A 231 2.32 -12.70 11.66
CA THR A 231 3.07 -11.46 11.42
C THR A 231 2.60 -10.77 10.14
N THR A 232 2.38 -11.52 9.04
CA THR A 232 1.84 -10.95 7.79
C THR A 232 0.46 -10.36 7.99
N GLY A 233 -0.42 -11.03 8.74
CA GLY A 233 -1.77 -10.53 9.06
C GLY A 233 -1.74 -9.21 9.84
N ILE A 234 -0.89 -9.13 10.88
CA ILE A 234 -0.74 -7.95 11.72
C ILE A 234 -0.16 -6.77 10.91
N PHE A 235 0.97 -6.98 10.23
CA PHE A 235 1.63 -5.91 9.46
C PHE A 235 0.76 -5.41 8.31
N ALA A 236 0.13 -6.32 7.57
CA ALA A 236 -0.78 -5.93 6.50
C ALA A 236 -2.02 -5.20 7.04
N GLY A 237 -2.59 -5.65 8.16
CA GLY A 237 -3.76 -5.02 8.77
C GLY A 237 -3.49 -3.60 9.23
N ILE A 238 -2.40 -3.41 9.99
CA ILE A 238 -2.00 -2.08 10.48
C ILE A 238 -1.56 -1.19 9.32
N GLY A 239 -0.78 -1.71 8.38
CA GLY A 239 -0.35 -0.98 7.19
C GLY A 239 -1.53 -0.53 6.32
N GLN A 240 -2.51 -1.39 6.13
CA GLN A 240 -3.74 -1.07 5.40
C GLN A 240 -4.55 0.01 6.11
N LEU A 241 -4.69 -0.08 7.45
CA LEU A 241 -5.38 0.95 8.24
C LEU A 241 -4.66 2.29 8.14
N ALA A 242 -3.34 2.31 8.29
CA ALA A 242 -2.53 3.51 8.19
C ALA A 242 -2.65 4.16 6.81
N LEU A 243 -2.55 3.37 5.73
CA LEU A 243 -2.71 3.89 4.36
C LEU A 243 -4.11 4.44 4.12
N PHE A 244 -5.16 3.75 4.58
CA PHE A 244 -6.54 4.20 4.39
C PHE A 244 -6.84 5.48 5.16
N GLU A 245 -6.36 5.60 6.40
CA GLU A 245 -6.45 6.83 7.17
C GLU A 245 -5.60 7.95 6.55
N GLY A 246 -4.41 7.65 6.05
CA GLY A 246 -3.59 8.61 5.30
C GLY A 246 -4.35 9.20 4.11
N MET A 247 -5.02 8.36 3.34
CA MET A 247 -5.86 8.77 2.20
C MET A 247 -7.10 9.58 2.61
N ARG A 248 -7.54 9.51 3.85
CA ARG A 248 -8.59 10.40 4.38
C ARG A 248 -8.06 11.79 4.70
N GLN A 249 -6.80 11.89 5.14
CA GLN A 249 -6.21 13.13 5.65
C GLN A 249 -5.55 13.99 4.57
N ALA A 250 -5.09 13.38 3.46
CA ALA A 250 -4.34 14.13 2.45
C ALA A 250 -4.71 13.70 1.01
N PRO A 251 -4.56 14.63 0.04
CA PRO A 251 -4.77 14.36 -1.38
C PRO A 251 -3.85 13.26 -1.92
N VAL A 252 -4.33 12.50 -2.93
CA VAL A 252 -3.54 11.45 -3.60
C VAL A 252 -2.24 12.02 -4.17
N SER A 253 -2.31 13.17 -4.83
CA SER A 253 -1.16 13.84 -5.43
C SER A 253 -0.08 14.28 -4.43
N VAL A 254 -0.43 14.42 -3.14
CA VAL A 254 0.54 14.65 -2.06
C VAL A 254 1.15 13.34 -1.60
N LEU A 255 0.35 12.28 -1.49
CA LEU A 255 0.76 11.01 -0.92
C LEU A 255 1.51 10.11 -1.92
N ALA A 256 1.21 10.23 -3.21
CA ALA A 256 1.77 9.37 -4.26
C ALA A 256 3.32 9.27 -4.25
N PRO A 257 4.11 10.34 -4.10
CA PRO A 257 5.57 10.22 -4.07
C PRO A 257 6.09 9.42 -2.87
N PHE A 258 5.31 9.31 -1.78
CA PHE A 258 5.72 8.55 -0.60
C PHE A 258 5.58 7.03 -0.78
N GLU A 259 4.91 6.57 -1.83
CA GLU A 259 4.92 5.15 -2.23
C GLU A 259 6.34 4.67 -2.54
N TYR A 260 7.17 5.52 -3.13
CA TYR A 260 8.57 5.19 -3.42
C TYR A 260 9.41 4.89 -2.16
N THR A 261 8.97 5.35 -0.97
CA THR A 261 9.69 5.04 0.28
C THR A 261 9.71 3.55 0.60
N SER A 262 8.76 2.77 0.08
CA SER A 262 8.76 1.31 0.22
C SER A 262 10.05 0.69 -0.33
N LEU A 263 10.65 1.26 -1.38
CA LEU A 263 11.92 0.80 -1.91
C LEU A 263 13.08 1.03 -0.92
N VAL A 264 13.07 2.16 -0.21
CA VAL A 264 14.08 2.45 0.83
C VAL A 264 13.97 1.46 1.99
N TRP A 265 12.74 1.15 2.41
CA TRP A 265 12.48 0.14 3.43
C TRP A 265 12.88 -1.26 2.98
N ALA A 266 12.62 -1.60 1.70
CA ALA A 266 13.01 -2.89 1.12
C ALA A 266 14.53 -3.09 1.13
N PHE A 267 15.31 -2.03 0.88
CA PHE A 267 16.77 -2.10 0.99
C PHE A 267 17.23 -2.34 2.43
N GLY A 268 16.66 -1.60 3.39
CA GLY A 268 16.98 -1.79 4.81
C GLY A 268 16.66 -3.20 5.29
N LEU A 269 15.47 -3.70 4.98
CA LEU A 269 15.06 -5.05 5.36
C LEU A 269 15.83 -6.13 4.60
N GLY A 270 16.16 -5.90 3.32
CA GLY A 270 16.99 -6.80 2.52
C GLY A 270 18.37 -7.00 3.15
N TYR A 271 19.00 -5.92 3.60
CA TYR A 271 20.26 -5.99 4.33
C TYR A 271 20.12 -6.71 5.67
N LEU A 272 19.10 -6.38 6.48
CA LEU A 272 18.91 -6.93 7.82
C LEU A 272 18.54 -8.42 7.80
N ILE A 273 17.74 -8.87 6.83
CA ILE A 273 17.20 -10.25 6.82
C ILE A 273 18.08 -11.18 6.00
N TRP A 274 18.59 -10.72 4.85
CA TRP A 274 19.35 -11.56 3.90
C TRP A 274 20.83 -11.17 3.78
N GLY A 275 21.26 -10.08 4.42
CA GLY A 275 22.64 -9.57 4.31
C GLY A 275 22.95 -8.95 2.95
N ASP A 276 21.91 -8.61 2.16
CA ASP A 276 22.07 -8.03 0.84
C ASP A 276 22.73 -6.65 0.95
N VAL A 277 23.98 -6.50 0.50
CA VAL A 277 24.68 -5.21 0.52
C VAL A 277 24.19 -4.36 -0.65
N PRO A 278 23.54 -3.20 -0.37
CA PRO A 278 23.05 -2.33 -1.43
C PRO A 278 24.19 -1.80 -2.31
N LYS A 279 24.00 -1.82 -3.63
CA LYS A 279 24.93 -1.22 -4.59
C LYS A 279 24.90 0.32 -4.50
N ILE A 280 25.94 0.99 -5.02
CA ILE A 280 26.02 2.46 -5.02
C ILE A 280 24.77 3.11 -5.67
N ASN A 281 24.24 2.53 -6.75
CA ASN A 281 23.03 3.01 -7.41
C ASN A 281 21.82 3.01 -6.48
N THR A 282 21.74 2.03 -5.58
CA THR A 282 20.68 1.92 -4.58
C THR A 282 20.72 3.10 -3.59
N PHE A 283 21.92 3.52 -3.14
CA PHE A 283 22.08 4.69 -2.28
C PHE A 283 21.72 5.99 -3.00
N ILE A 284 22.17 6.17 -4.25
CA ILE A 284 21.82 7.33 -5.06
C ILE A 284 20.30 7.42 -5.25
N GLY A 285 19.66 6.30 -5.60
CA GLY A 285 18.21 6.23 -5.75
C GLY A 285 17.46 6.54 -4.46
N ALA A 286 17.92 6.00 -3.32
CA ALA A 286 17.33 6.28 -2.01
C ALA A 286 17.40 7.78 -1.65
N ILE A 287 18.52 8.45 -1.92
CA ILE A 287 18.68 9.90 -1.69
C ILE A 287 17.68 10.69 -2.55
N LEU A 288 17.49 10.32 -3.82
CA LEU A 288 16.51 10.98 -4.70
C LEU A 288 15.08 10.78 -4.21
N ILE A 289 14.72 9.56 -3.78
CA ILE A 289 13.40 9.24 -3.21
C ILE A 289 13.13 10.06 -1.94
N LEU A 290 14.09 10.13 -1.03
CA LEU A 290 13.96 10.94 0.18
C LEU A 290 13.87 12.44 -0.16
N SER A 291 14.64 12.91 -1.16
CA SER A 291 14.57 14.29 -1.64
C SER A 291 13.19 14.63 -2.23
N ALA A 292 12.57 13.70 -2.96
CA ALA A 292 11.20 13.86 -3.46
C ALA A 292 10.19 14.05 -2.30
N GLY A 293 10.30 13.25 -1.24
CA GLY A 293 9.49 13.41 -0.03
C GLY A 293 9.70 14.78 0.64
N LEU A 294 10.95 15.25 0.74
CA LEU A 294 11.27 16.56 1.30
C LEU A 294 10.69 17.71 0.47
N ILE A 295 10.75 17.63 -0.88
CA ILE A 295 10.15 18.63 -1.77
C ILE A 295 8.66 18.82 -1.43
N ILE A 296 7.91 17.74 -1.25
CA ILE A 296 6.49 17.80 -0.86
C ILE A 296 6.33 18.46 0.52
N ILE A 297 7.07 18.00 1.52
CA ILE A 297 6.94 18.50 2.90
C ILE A 297 7.21 20.00 2.95
N PHE A 298 8.29 20.48 2.31
CA PHE A 298 8.64 21.91 2.31
C PHE A 298 7.62 22.73 1.50
N SER A 299 7.17 22.24 0.35
CA SER A 299 6.15 22.90 -0.47
C SER A 299 4.84 23.09 0.28
N GLU A 300 4.35 22.03 0.96
CA GLU A 300 3.10 22.08 1.72
C GLU A 300 3.23 22.96 2.97
N ARG A 301 4.40 22.96 3.64
CA ARG A 301 4.68 23.90 4.75
C ARG A 301 4.68 25.36 4.29
N ARG A 302 5.34 25.67 3.17
CA ARG A 302 5.38 27.02 2.61
C ARG A 302 3.97 27.52 2.25
N ARG A 303 3.19 26.66 1.56
CA ARG A 303 1.81 26.97 1.15
C ARG A 303 0.91 27.30 2.35
N ARG A 304 1.07 26.61 3.47
CA ARG A 304 0.31 26.89 4.69
C ARG A 304 0.68 28.23 5.32
N ARG A 305 1.97 28.58 5.35
CA ARG A 305 2.43 29.87 5.87
C ARG A 305 1.83 31.03 5.05
N THR A 306 1.82 30.91 3.71
CA THR A 306 1.25 31.92 2.82
C THR A 306 -0.29 32.01 2.94
N ALA A 307 -0.98 30.96 3.32
CA ALA A 307 -2.43 30.97 3.52
C ALA A 307 -2.84 31.49 4.92
N ALA A 308 -1.91 31.56 5.87
CA ALA A 308 -2.11 32.05 7.24
C ALA A 308 -1.64 33.49 7.43
N ALA A 309 -0.90 34.07 6.46
CA ALA A 309 -0.52 35.47 6.36
C ALA A 309 -1.53 36.24 5.47
#